data_dbc1b6d4c7c1e4ac7fd2416ce622f0af
#
_entry.id   dbc1b6d4c7c1e4ac7fd2416ce622f0af
#
_cell.length_a   1.000
_cell.length_b   1.000
_cell.length_c   1.000
_cell.angle_alpha   90.00
_cell.angle_beta   90.00
_cell.angle_gamma   90.00
#
_symmetry.space_group_name_H-M   'P 1'
#
loop_
_entity.id
_entity.type
_entity.pdbx_description
1 polymer ?
#
loop_
_entity_poly.entity_id
_entity_poly.type
_entity_poly.pdbx_seq_one_letter_code
_entity_poly.pdbx_strand_id
1 'polypeptide(L)'
;MLSEPTYLNEDMAMPKVLDGLVKKDRNHQNLYVLDRGFKALDNYKMVSQSDALFVGRINTNRKMVVVRSLMMDDTDRNLGKLELVDDVIVYLYNKEHKEDTHEFRVVKARFKTPTDTARKSPKGTNRKKTEQDVYFITNVTNEPGKVQLTAQEVAEAYKRRWDIEVFYRFLKQELSFSHFLSTSDNGIKVILYMTLITAMLIMIYKRLNGIGYSEAKFCFKLQLEDWIIDLNIAIKTCGPEYKKAMQTVRNRIP
;
A
#
# COMPACT_ATOMS: atom_id res chain seq x y z
N MET A 1 -8.49 -11.87 -15.14
CA MET A 1 -7.07 -12.27 -14.92
C MET A 1 -6.83 -12.95 -13.57
N LEU A 2 -7.73 -12.82 -12.59
CA LEU A 2 -7.63 -13.46 -11.26
C LEU A 2 -8.38 -14.80 -11.16
N SER A 3 -8.88 -15.33 -12.25
CA SER A 3 -9.65 -16.58 -12.29
C SER A 3 -8.84 -17.80 -12.73
N GLU A 4 -7.54 -17.64 -13.00
CA GLU A 4 -6.69 -18.79 -13.32
C GLU A 4 -6.31 -19.54 -12.04
N PRO A 5 -6.43 -20.89 -12.01
CA PRO A 5 -6.11 -21.71 -10.84
C PRO A 5 -4.68 -21.52 -10.30
N THR A 6 -3.77 -21.01 -11.13
CA THR A 6 -2.37 -20.72 -10.78
C THR A 6 -2.19 -19.58 -9.77
N TYR A 7 -3.24 -18.77 -9.50
CA TYR A 7 -3.16 -17.62 -8.57
C TYR A 7 -3.90 -17.82 -7.25
N LEU A 8 -4.01 -19.06 -6.81
CA LEU A 8 -4.62 -19.39 -5.50
C LEU A 8 -3.86 -18.85 -4.29
N ASN A 9 -2.60 -18.41 -4.48
CA ASN A 9 -1.76 -17.86 -3.42
C ASN A 9 -1.22 -16.48 -3.83
N GLU A 10 -1.32 -15.50 -2.93
CA GLU A 10 -0.81 -14.14 -3.12
C GLU A 10 0.68 -14.12 -3.43
N ASP A 11 1.48 -14.97 -2.78
CA ASP A 11 2.93 -15.10 -3.03
C ASP A 11 3.24 -15.50 -4.49
N MET A 12 2.37 -16.27 -5.14
CA MET A 12 2.55 -16.70 -6.54
C MET A 12 2.10 -15.63 -7.55
N ALA A 13 1.12 -14.81 -7.19
CA ALA A 13 0.63 -13.73 -8.05
C ALA A 13 1.56 -12.51 -8.04
N MET A 14 2.27 -12.29 -6.92
CA MET A 14 3.11 -11.14 -6.67
C MET A 14 4.17 -10.89 -7.76
N PRO A 15 4.96 -11.87 -8.23
CA PRO A 15 5.99 -11.62 -9.24
C PRO A 15 5.45 -10.98 -10.51
N LYS A 16 4.31 -11.44 -11.01
CA LYS A 16 3.69 -10.89 -12.22
C LYS A 16 3.15 -9.47 -12.03
N VAL A 17 2.55 -9.20 -10.86
CA VAL A 17 2.01 -7.88 -10.55
C VAL A 17 3.13 -6.86 -10.36
N LEU A 18 4.15 -7.22 -9.58
CA LEU A 18 5.28 -6.33 -9.31
C LEU A 18 6.13 -6.07 -10.55
N ASP A 19 6.44 -7.09 -11.35
CA ASP A 19 7.18 -6.92 -12.60
C ASP A 19 6.50 -5.87 -13.50
N GLY A 20 5.18 -5.94 -13.63
CA GLY A 20 4.40 -4.96 -14.39
C GLY A 20 4.41 -3.55 -13.80
N LEU A 21 4.49 -3.41 -12.47
CA LEU A 21 4.53 -2.12 -11.78
C LEU A 21 5.94 -1.51 -11.82
N VAL A 22 6.96 -2.31 -11.54
CA VAL A 22 8.36 -1.88 -11.51
C VAL A 22 8.82 -1.45 -12.90
N LYS A 23 8.45 -2.17 -13.97
CA LYS A 23 8.74 -1.76 -15.35
C LYS A 23 8.11 -0.43 -15.75
N LYS A 24 7.01 -0.01 -15.10
CA LYS A 24 6.38 1.29 -15.32
C LYS A 24 7.02 2.40 -14.47
N ASP A 25 7.68 2.06 -13.39
CA ASP A 25 8.39 2.98 -12.52
C ASP A 25 9.79 3.31 -13.10
N ARG A 26 9.81 4.06 -14.18
CA ARG A 26 11.03 4.37 -14.95
C ARG A 26 12.11 5.11 -14.14
N ASN A 27 11.74 5.77 -13.06
CA ASN A 27 12.64 6.59 -12.26
C ASN A 27 13.05 5.91 -10.96
N HIS A 28 12.58 4.69 -10.68
CA HIS A 28 12.86 3.93 -9.44
C HIS A 28 12.62 4.76 -8.15
N GLN A 29 11.60 5.63 -8.17
CA GLN A 29 11.31 6.56 -7.08
C GLN A 29 10.27 6.01 -6.10
N ASN A 30 9.66 4.86 -6.40
CA ASN A 30 8.61 4.29 -5.57
C ASN A 30 9.19 3.35 -4.52
N LEU A 31 8.68 3.52 -3.29
CA LEU A 31 8.88 2.56 -2.21
C LEU A 31 7.63 1.68 -2.11
N TYR A 32 7.78 0.40 -2.42
CA TYR A 32 6.69 -0.57 -2.39
C TYR A 32 6.46 -1.09 -0.97
N VAL A 33 5.24 -0.97 -0.47
CA VAL A 33 4.89 -1.48 0.85
C VAL A 33 4.19 -2.83 0.69
N LEU A 34 4.85 -3.89 1.18
CA LEU A 34 4.40 -5.27 1.03
C LEU A 34 3.67 -5.76 2.27
N ASP A 35 2.52 -6.41 2.10
CA ASP A 35 1.78 -6.99 3.22
C ASP A 35 2.51 -8.20 3.81
N ARG A 36 2.18 -8.55 5.06
CA ARG A 36 2.73 -9.72 5.77
C ARG A 36 2.43 -11.05 5.05
N GLY A 37 1.46 -11.08 4.15
CA GLY A 37 1.14 -12.22 3.30
C GLY A 37 2.32 -12.66 2.43
N PHE A 38 3.12 -11.71 1.96
CA PHE A 38 4.31 -11.95 1.12
C PHE A 38 5.48 -12.41 1.98
N LYS A 39 5.79 -13.71 1.94
CA LYS A 39 6.77 -14.36 2.83
C LYS A 39 7.92 -15.03 2.09
N ALA A 40 7.76 -15.26 0.79
CA ALA A 40 8.75 -15.95 -0.01
C ALA A 40 10.01 -15.10 -0.17
N LEU A 41 11.17 -15.69 0.11
CA LEU A 41 12.47 -15.02 -0.04
C LEU A 41 12.70 -14.58 -1.49
N ASP A 42 12.28 -15.42 -2.43
CA ASP A 42 12.45 -15.15 -3.87
C ASP A 42 11.69 -13.90 -4.32
N ASN A 43 10.53 -13.61 -3.69
CA ASN A 43 9.80 -12.37 -3.94
C ASN A 43 10.58 -11.14 -3.49
N TYR A 44 11.22 -11.18 -2.32
CA TYR A 44 12.06 -10.08 -1.83
C TYR A 44 13.29 -9.85 -2.73
N LYS A 45 13.92 -10.96 -3.17
CA LYS A 45 15.05 -10.90 -4.10
C LYS A 45 14.67 -10.33 -5.45
N MET A 46 13.55 -10.78 -6.00
CA MET A 46 13.05 -10.28 -7.28
C MET A 46 12.86 -8.76 -7.26
N VAL A 47 12.26 -8.21 -6.17
CA VAL A 47 12.09 -6.77 -6.02
C VAL A 47 13.45 -6.08 -5.97
N SER A 48 14.41 -6.62 -5.18
CA SER A 48 15.76 -6.06 -5.07
C SER A 48 16.52 -6.11 -6.40
N GLN A 49 16.40 -7.19 -7.16
CA GLN A 49 17.05 -7.35 -8.47
C GLN A 49 16.46 -6.44 -9.55
N SER A 50 15.25 -5.96 -9.35
CA SER A 50 14.57 -5.02 -10.25
C SER A 50 14.84 -3.54 -9.89
N ASP A 51 15.85 -3.26 -9.06
CA ASP A 51 16.19 -1.93 -8.54
C ASP A 51 15.01 -1.20 -7.86
N ALA A 52 13.97 -1.93 -7.48
CA ALA A 52 12.85 -1.39 -6.75
C ALA A 52 13.09 -1.45 -5.24
N LEU A 53 12.62 -0.41 -4.54
CA LEU A 53 12.71 -0.34 -3.09
C LEU A 53 11.43 -0.88 -2.45
N PHE A 54 11.58 -1.63 -1.35
CA PHE A 54 10.41 -2.12 -0.64
C PHE A 54 10.57 -2.03 0.88
N VAL A 55 9.42 -1.99 1.56
CA VAL A 55 9.28 -2.23 3.00
C VAL A 55 8.19 -3.26 3.22
N GLY A 56 8.46 -4.26 4.00
CA GLY A 56 7.51 -5.32 4.35
C GLY A 56 7.54 -5.65 5.84
N ARG A 57 6.74 -6.64 6.23
CA ARG A 57 6.75 -7.19 7.58
C ARG A 57 7.02 -8.68 7.51
N ILE A 58 8.01 -9.16 8.28
CA ILE A 58 8.30 -10.59 8.40
C ILE A 58 7.87 -11.17 9.75
N ASN A 59 7.76 -12.49 9.81
CA ASN A 59 7.50 -13.19 11.06
C ASN A 59 8.69 -13.09 12.00
N THR A 60 8.43 -12.87 13.29
CA THR A 60 9.47 -12.75 14.33
C THR A 60 10.25 -14.05 14.55
N ASN A 61 9.68 -15.19 14.17
CA ASN A 61 10.34 -16.51 14.23
C ASN A 61 11.13 -16.86 12.95
N ARG A 62 11.23 -15.94 11.98
CA ARG A 62 12.02 -16.16 10.77
C ARG A 62 13.50 -16.31 11.14
N LYS A 63 14.12 -17.42 10.74
CA LYS A 63 15.54 -17.62 10.95
C LYS A 63 16.34 -16.65 10.09
N MET A 64 17.27 -15.94 10.70
CA MET A 64 18.14 -14.97 10.05
C MET A 64 19.51 -14.99 10.72
N VAL A 65 20.53 -14.63 9.96
CA VAL A 65 21.91 -14.44 10.46
C VAL A 65 22.20 -12.96 10.41
N VAL A 66 22.57 -12.37 11.55
CA VAL A 66 22.95 -10.96 11.63
C VAL A 66 24.34 -10.79 11.05
N VAL A 67 24.49 -9.91 10.08
CA VAL A 67 25.76 -9.56 9.42
C VAL A 67 26.41 -8.37 10.13
N ARG A 68 25.61 -7.31 10.35
CA ARG A 68 26.06 -6.09 11.03
C ARG A 68 24.86 -5.36 11.64
N SER A 69 25.11 -4.60 12.70
CA SER A 69 24.12 -3.68 13.29
C SER A 69 24.34 -2.27 12.70
N LEU A 70 23.23 -1.57 12.45
CA LEU A 70 23.24 -0.17 12.07
C LEU A 70 23.12 0.68 13.33
N MET A 71 23.76 1.86 13.33
CA MET A 71 23.63 2.81 14.43
C MET A 71 22.21 3.41 14.41
N MET A 72 21.59 3.44 15.57
CA MET A 72 20.27 4.03 15.76
C MET A 72 20.36 5.03 16.91
N ASP A 73 19.98 6.28 16.65
CA ASP A 73 19.97 7.31 17.68
C ASP A 73 18.88 7.03 18.72
N ASP A 74 19.16 7.35 19.99
CA ASP A 74 18.20 7.11 21.09
C ASP A 74 16.93 7.95 20.92
N THR A 75 17.00 9.09 20.24
CA THR A 75 15.86 9.94 19.92
C THR A 75 14.90 9.28 18.94
N ASP A 76 15.39 8.42 18.06
CA ASP A 76 14.61 7.76 17.01
C ASP A 76 13.90 6.48 17.49
N ARG A 77 14.18 6.04 18.73
CA ARG A 77 13.61 4.80 19.27
C ARG A 77 12.11 4.86 19.53
N ASN A 78 11.56 6.04 19.73
CA ASN A 78 10.17 6.23 20.13
C ASN A 78 9.25 6.55 18.95
N LEU A 79 8.45 5.56 18.51
CA LEU A 79 7.45 5.73 17.45
C LEU A 79 6.01 5.57 17.98
N GLY A 80 5.62 6.46 18.89
CA GLY A 80 4.29 6.42 19.52
C GLY A 80 4.06 5.15 20.33
N LYS A 81 3.26 4.20 19.79
CA LYS A 81 2.95 2.92 20.43
C LYS A 81 4.04 1.86 20.27
N LEU A 82 4.99 2.09 19.35
CA LEU A 82 6.12 1.20 19.09
C LEU A 82 7.39 1.80 19.68
N GLU A 83 8.28 0.93 20.13
CA GLU A 83 9.65 1.22 20.48
C GLU A 83 10.55 0.44 19.53
N LEU A 84 11.48 1.13 18.86
CA LEU A 84 12.47 0.51 17.99
C LEU A 84 13.56 -0.09 18.88
N VAL A 85 13.78 -1.40 18.73
CA VAL A 85 14.70 -2.17 19.58
C VAL A 85 16.06 -2.33 18.93
N ASP A 86 16.06 -2.62 17.62
CA ASP A 86 17.28 -3.02 16.92
C ASP A 86 17.14 -2.74 15.42
N ASP A 87 18.27 -2.45 14.76
CA ASP A 87 18.36 -2.21 13.32
C ASP A 87 19.58 -2.96 12.76
N VAL A 88 19.33 -3.99 11.97
CA VAL A 88 20.36 -4.95 11.59
C VAL A 88 20.29 -5.30 10.11
N ILE A 89 21.46 -5.53 9.52
CA ILE A 89 21.58 -6.19 8.21
C ILE A 89 21.68 -7.68 8.45
N VAL A 90 20.91 -8.45 7.70
CA VAL A 90 20.78 -9.89 7.88
C VAL A 90 20.80 -10.65 6.56
N TYR A 91 21.23 -11.90 6.61
CA TYR A 91 20.90 -12.91 5.62
C TYR A 91 19.68 -13.69 6.10
N LEU A 92 18.67 -13.84 5.24
CA LEU A 92 17.52 -14.69 5.55
C LEU A 92 17.85 -16.14 5.24
N TYR A 93 17.65 -17.01 6.24
CA TYR A 93 17.90 -18.43 6.06
C TYR A 93 16.90 -19.05 5.07
N ASN A 94 17.44 -19.74 4.06
CA ASN A 94 16.70 -20.59 3.14
C ASN A 94 17.19 -22.04 3.26
N LYS A 95 16.27 -23.01 3.36
CA LYS A 95 16.62 -24.43 3.44
C LYS A 95 17.22 -24.95 2.14
N GLU A 96 16.75 -24.43 1.01
CA GLU A 96 17.13 -24.86 -0.35
C GLU A 96 18.44 -24.24 -0.81
N HIS A 97 18.71 -23.00 -0.37
CA HIS A 97 19.92 -22.24 -0.73
C HIS A 97 20.62 -21.72 0.53
N LYS A 98 21.36 -22.59 1.21
CA LYS A 98 22.07 -22.25 2.46
C LYS A 98 23.17 -21.20 2.28
N GLU A 99 23.69 -21.06 1.06
CA GLU A 99 24.80 -20.15 0.71
C GLU A 99 24.29 -18.78 0.22
N ASP A 100 23.00 -18.53 0.37
CA ASP A 100 22.41 -17.29 -0.09
C ASP A 100 22.80 -16.12 0.81
N THR A 101 23.60 -15.22 0.28
CA THR A 101 24.19 -14.06 0.97
C THR A 101 23.53 -12.74 0.56
N HIS A 102 22.27 -12.77 0.10
CA HIS A 102 21.54 -11.54 -0.19
C HIS A 102 21.21 -10.78 1.09
N GLU A 103 21.73 -9.55 1.19
CA GLU A 103 21.52 -8.70 2.36
C GLU A 103 20.13 -8.05 2.37
N PHE A 104 19.47 -8.15 3.51
CA PHE A 104 18.28 -7.38 3.83
C PHE A 104 18.48 -6.65 5.14
N ARG A 105 17.81 -5.52 5.30
CA ARG A 105 17.77 -4.80 6.56
C ARG A 105 16.51 -5.19 7.32
N VAL A 106 16.64 -5.44 8.60
CA VAL A 106 15.53 -5.74 9.51
C VAL A 106 15.54 -4.76 10.67
N VAL A 107 14.48 -3.96 10.74
CA VAL A 107 14.20 -3.08 11.87
C VAL A 107 13.28 -3.81 12.84
N LYS A 108 13.74 -4.06 14.06
CA LYS A 108 12.98 -4.72 15.11
C LYS A 108 12.31 -3.68 16.00
N ALA A 109 11.03 -3.84 16.21
CA ALA A 109 10.23 -2.97 17.07
C ALA A 109 9.39 -3.79 18.05
N ARG A 110 9.01 -3.17 19.16
CA ARG A 110 8.17 -3.75 20.21
C ARG A 110 7.02 -2.82 20.57
N PHE A 111 5.83 -3.36 20.80
CA PHE A 111 4.72 -2.57 21.33
C PHE A 111 4.96 -2.27 22.81
N LYS A 112 4.88 -0.98 23.20
CA LYS A 112 5.05 -0.51 24.58
C LYS A 112 3.97 -1.03 25.52
N THR A 113 2.77 -1.23 25.01
CA THR A 113 1.66 -1.83 25.75
C THR A 113 1.30 -3.13 25.11
N PRO A 114 1.07 -4.22 25.90
CA PRO A 114 0.57 -5.46 25.36
C PRO A 114 -0.73 -5.19 24.63
N THR A 115 -0.75 -5.40 23.33
CA THR A 115 -1.99 -5.34 22.58
C THR A 115 -2.81 -6.56 22.97
N ASP A 116 -4.01 -6.35 23.53
CA ASP A 116 -5.01 -7.39 23.75
C ASP A 116 -5.47 -7.96 22.40
N THR A 117 -4.63 -8.75 21.78
CA THR A 117 -5.00 -9.58 20.63
C THR A 117 -5.60 -10.92 21.07
N ALA A 118 -6.11 -10.98 22.29
CA ALA A 118 -6.95 -12.06 22.73
C ALA A 118 -8.27 -12.03 21.97
N ARG A 119 -8.27 -12.49 20.71
CA ARG A 119 -9.48 -13.09 20.15
C ARG A 119 -9.84 -14.20 21.12
N LYS A 120 -10.97 -14.03 21.84
CA LYS A 120 -11.55 -15.06 22.69
C LYS A 120 -11.65 -16.33 21.84
N SER A 121 -10.73 -17.25 22.06
CA SER A 121 -10.88 -18.60 21.55
C SER A 121 -12.14 -19.17 22.20
N PRO A 122 -13.03 -19.85 21.46
CA PRO A 122 -14.20 -20.49 22.05
C PRO A 122 -13.89 -21.53 23.14
N LYS A 123 -12.63 -21.87 23.34
CA LYS A 123 -12.12 -22.87 24.29
C LYS A 123 -11.26 -22.25 25.39
N GLY A 124 -11.69 -21.20 26.06
CA GLY A 124 -11.29 -20.82 27.43
C GLY A 124 -9.80 -20.89 27.84
N THR A 125 -8.85 -21.03 26.94
CA THR A 125 -7.43 -21.06 27.26
C THR A 125 -6.88 -19.63 27.34
N ASN A 126 -6.59 -19.18 28.55
CA ASN A 126 -5.86 -17.95 28.83
C ASN A 126 -4.49 -17.99 28.13
N ARG A 127 -4.39 -17.41 26.92
CA ARG A 127 -3.08 -17.12 26.31
C ARG A 127 -2.44 -15.98 27.08
N LYS A 128 -1.28 -16.24 27.67
CA LYS A 128 -0.42 -15.23 28.29
C LYS A 128 -0.26 -14.05 27.31
N LYS A 129 -0.42 -12.82 27.82
CA LYS A 129 -0.05 -11.58 27.11
C LYS A 129 1.41 -11.70 26.71
N THR A 130 1.67 -11.91 25.45
CA THR A 130 3.04 -11.91 24.90
C THR A 130 3.32 -10.52 24.37
N GLU A 131 4.43 -9.93 24.77
CA GLU A 131 4.97 -8.75 24.11
C GLU A 131 5.07 -9.06 22.62
N GLN A 132 4.42 -8.24 21.79
CA GLN A 132 4.42 -8.48 20.36
C GLN A 132 5.56 -7.70 19.73
N ASP A 133 6.64 -8.40 19.48
CA ASP A 133 7.70 -7.90 18.60
C ASP A 133 7.18 -7.84 17.16
N VAL A 134 7.61 -6.81 16.46
CA VAL A 134 7.29 -6.57 15.05
C VAL A 134 8.59 -6.36 14.31
N TYR A 135 8.81 -7.13 13.23
CA TYR A 135 10.00 -7.03 12.41
C TYR A 135 9.63 -6.48 11.03
N PHE A 136 10.22 -5.35 10.68
CA PHE A 136 10.12 -4.74 9.36
C PHE A 136 11.32 -5.13 8.52
N ILE A 137 11.11 -5.51 7.28
CA ILE A 137 12.15 -5.89 6.34
C ILE A 137 12.18 -4.90 5.17
N THR A 138 13.38 -4.58 4.70
CA THR A 138 13.60 -3.73 3.52
C THR A 138 14.90 -4.13 2.81
N ASN A 139 15.02 -3.78 1.54
CA ASN A 139 16.27 -3.84 0.80
C ASN A 139 17.06 -2.52 0.84
N VAL A 140 16.59 -1.52 1.58
CA VAL A 140 17.33 -0.26 1.80
C VAL A 140 18.35 -0.48 2.92
N THR A 141 19.58 -0.84 2.54
CA THR A 141 20.66 -1.22 3.45
C THR A 141 21.54 -0.05 3.91
N ASN A 142 21.17 1.17 3.53
CA ASN A 142 21.88 2.43 3.84
C ASN A 142 23.36 2.42 3.39
N GLU A 143 23.61 1.85 2.22
CA GLU A 143 24.92 1.92 1.61
C GLU A 143 25.23 3.34 1.12
N PRO A 144 26.51 3.77 1.17
CA PRO A 144 26.92 5.06 0.65
C PRO A 144 26.54 5.23 -0.83
N GLY A 145 25.96 6.38 -1.18
CA GLY A 145 25.54 6.69 -2.56
C GLY A 145 24.22 6.08 -3.01
N LYS A 146 23.54 5.30 -2.15
CA LYS A 146 22.18 4.79 -2.36
C LYS A 146 21.16 5.52 -1.50
N VAL A 147 19.87 5.25 -1.73
CA VAL A 147 18.78 5.73 -0.88
C VAL A 147 19.00 5.29 0.55
N GLN A 148 18.85 6.22 1.47
CA GLN A 148 18.99 5.97 2.90
C GLN A 148 17.64 6.24 3.59
N LEU A 149 17.30 5.39 4.54
CA LEU A 149 16.12 5.54 5.39
C LEU A 149 16.55 5.34 6.85
N THR A 150 16.05 6.16 7.75
CA THR A 150 16.17 5.91 9.18
C THR A 150 15.31 4.69 9.57
N ALA A 151 15.59 4.08 10.72
CA ALA A 151 14.76 2.99 11.24
C ALA A 151 13.29 3.42 11.45
N GLN A 152 13.11 4.68 11.87
CA GLN A 152 11.80 5.30 12.03
C GLN A 152 11.05 5.40 10.69
N GLU A 153 11.72 5.90 9.64
CA GLU A 153 11.11 6.02 8.31
C GLU A 153 10.69 4.67 7.73
N VAL A 154 11.48 3.60 7.97
CA VAL A 154 11.10 2.23 7.59
C VAL A 154 9.82 1.80 8.29
N ALA A 155 9.72 2.02 9.60
CA ALA A 155 8.53 1.65 10.37
C ALA A 155 7.30 2.51 9.99
N GLU A 156 7.49 3.81 9.74
CA GLU A 156 6.43 4.72 9.29
C GLU A 156 5.95 4.40 7.88
N ALA A 157 6.86 4.05 6.96
CA ALA A 157 6.51 3.60 5.62
C ALA A 157 5.61 2.35 5.69
N TYR A 158 5.95 1.37 6.53
CA TYR A 158 5.08 0.21 6.71
C TYR A 158 3.72 0.56 7.32
N LYS A 159 3.64 1.52 8.21
CA LYS A 159 2.39 1.97 8.82
C LYS A 159 1.38 2.45 7.76
N ARG A 160 1.87 3.04 6.65
CA ARG A 160 1.02 3.47 5.53
C ARG A 160 0.32 2.31 4.81
N ARG A 161 0.74 1.05 5.03
CA ARG A 161 -0.01 -0.12 4.56
C ARG A 161 -1.49 -0.07 4.99
N TRP A 162 -1.76 0.53 6.16
CA TRP A 162 -3.13 0.69 6.65
C TRP A 162 -4.01 1.59 5.75
N ASP A 163 -3.40 2.48 5.00
CA ASP A 163 -4.14 3.41 4.12
C ASP A 163 -4.91 2.63 3.03
N ILE A 164 -4.39 1.49 2.58
CA ILE A 164 -5.09 0.65 1.60
C ILE A 164 -6.34 0.00 2.22
N GLU A 165 -6.29 -0.40 3.50
CA GLU A 165 -7.46 -0.95 4.19
C GLU A 165 -8.54 0.12 4.39
N VAL A 166 -8.13 1.35 4.72
CA VAL A 166 -9.03 2.52 4.82
C VAL A 166 -9.64 2.82 3.46
N PHE A 167 -8.84 2.78 2.39
CA PHE A 167 -9.32 2.98 1.03
C PHE A 167 -10.33 1.90 0.60
N TYR A 168 -10.03 0.62 0.82
CA TYR A 168 -10.98 -0.45 0.51
C TYR A 168 -12.26 -0.36 1.33
N ARG A 169 -12.18 0.07 2.59
CA ARG A 169 -13.35 0.34 3.42
C ARG A 169 -14.19 1.45 2.80
N PHE A 170 -13.57 2.54 2.37
CA PHE A 170 -14.24 3.63 1.67
C PHE A 170 -14.94 3.13 0.40
N LEU A 171 -14.26 2.35 -0.46
CA LEU A 171 -14.88 1.77 -1.65
C LEU A 171 -16.12 0.95 -1.31
N LYS A 172 -16.02 0.07 -0.32
CA LYS A 172 -17.12 -0.84 0.05
C LYS A 172 -18.28 -0.13 0.72
N GLN A 173 -18.01 0.76 1.66
CA GLN A 173 -19.03 1.40 2.48
C GLN A 173 -19.64 2.63 1.81
N GLU A 174 -18.83 3.43 1.15
CA GLU A 174 -19.29 4.70 0.61
C GLU A 174 -19.64 4.65 -0.88
N LEU A 175 -18.99 3.80 -1.65
CA LEU A 175 -19.23 3.68 -3.09
C LEU A 175 -19.93 2.39 -3.50
N SER A 176 -20.42 1.61 -2.52
CA SER A 176 -21.18 0.36 -2.74
C SER A 176 -20.48 -0.64 -3.68
N PHE A 177 -19.14 -0.69 -3.62
CA PHE A 177 -18.29 -1.51 -4.50
C PHE A 177 -18.59 -3.01 -4.45
N SER A 178 -19.33 -3.48 -3.43
CA SER A 178 -19.76 -4.87 -3.30
C SER A 178 -21.04 -5.23 -4.08
N HIS A 179 -21.73 -4.23 -4.62
CA HIS A 179 -23.00 -4.42 -5.31
C HIS A 179 -22.84 -4.20 -6.81
N PHE A 180 -22.56 -5.27 -7.55
CA PHE A 180 -22.50 -5.20 -9.00
C PHE A 180 -23.90 -5.38 -9.60
N LEU A 181 -24.35 -4.38 -10.35
CA LEU A 181 -25.65 -4.38 -11.04
C LEU A 181 -25.63 -5.21 -12.34
N SER A 182 -24.50 -5.75 -12.73
CA SER A 182 -24.33 -6.53 -13.95
C SER A 182 -23.69 -7.88 -13.65
N THR A 183 -24.13 -8.90 -14.41
CA THR A 183 -23.55 -10.25 -14.39
C THR A 183 -22.61 -10.50 -15.57
N SER A 184 -22.56 -9.59 -16.55
CA SER A 184 -21.64 -9.72 -17.69
C SER A 184 -20.25 -9.20 -17.35
N ASP A 185 -19.20 -9.83 -17.87
CA ASP A 185 -17.80 -9.44 -17.65
C ASP A 185 -17.53 -7.98 -18.02
N ASN A 186 -18.08 -7.51 -19.14
CA ASN A 186 -17.92 -6.13 -19.57
C ASN A 186 -18.66 -5.15 -18.65
N GLY A 187 -19.87 -5.50 -18.21
CA GLY A 187 -20.64 -4.70 -17.27
C GLY A 187 -19.92 -4.57 -15.92
N ILE A 188 -19.37 -5.68 -15.40
CA ILE A 188 -18.56 -5.67 -14.17
C ILE A 188 -17.33 -4.78 -14.33
N LYS A 189 -16.60 -4.88 -15.45
CA LYS A 189 -15.44 -4.02 -15.73
C LYS A 189 -15.81 -2.54 -15.79
N VAL A 190 -16.91 -2.20 -16.44
CA VAL A 190 -17.39 -0.80 -16.53
C VAL A 190 -17.69 -0.26 -15.13
N ILE A 191 -18.44 -1.00 -14.32
CA ILE A 191 -18.78 -0.60 -12.94
C ILE A 191 -17.50 -0.43 -12.11
N LEU A 192 -16.54 -1.38 -12.22
CA LEU A 192 -15.26 -1.34 -11.55
C LEU A 192 -14.50 -0.06 -11.90
N TYR A 193 -14.31 0.23 -13.18
CA TYR A 193 -13.57 1.42 -13.62
C TYR A 193 -14.28 2.71 -13.21
N MET A 194 -15.59 2.80 -13.36
CA MET A 194 -16.37 3.98 -12.93
C MET A 194 -16.22 4.23 -11.43
N THR A 195 -16.32 3.18 -10.62
CA THR A 195 -16.14 3.29 -9.16
C THR A 195 -14.72 3.74 -8.81
N LEU A 196 -13.70 3.19 -9.46
CA LEU A 196 -12.31 3.59 -9.22
C LEU A 196 -12.04 5.04 -9.65
N ILE A 197 -12.56 5.48 -10.80
CA ILE A 197 -12.44 6.86 -11.26
C ILE A 197 -13.10 7.80 -10.25
N THR A 198 -14.33 7.50 -9.83
CA THR A 198 -15.05 8.29 -8.82
C THR A 198 -14.27 8.34 -7.50
N ALA A 199 -13.74 7.21 -7.04
CA ALA A 199 -12.92 7.14 -5.84
C ALA A 199 -11.68 8.02 -5.94
N MET A 200 -10.98 7.99 -7.08
CA MET A 200 -9.80 8.83 -7.33
C MET A 200 -10.15 10.32 -7.30
N LEU A 201 -11.25 10.73 -7.92
CA LEU A 201 -11.71 12.13 -7.90
C LEU A 201 -12.03 12.59 -6.47
N ILE A 202 -12.75 11.76 -5.70
CA ILE A 202 -13.04 12.06 -4.28
C ILE A 202 -11.76 12.10 -3.44
N MET A 203 -10.78 11.23 -3.70
CA MET A 203 -9.48 11.26 -3.01
C MET A 203 -8.70 12.54 -3.30
N ILE A 204 -8.69 12.99 -4.56
CA ILE A 204 -8.06 14.26 -4.94
C ILE A 204 -8.76 15.41 -4.21
N TYR A 205 -10.09 15.44 -4.25
CA TYR A 205 -10.89 16.45 -3.56
C TYR A 205 -10.63 16.47 -2.04
N LYS A 206 -10.65 15.30 -1.41
CA LYS A 206 -10.29 15.12 0.00
C LYS A 206 -8.91 15.70 0.32
N ARG A 207 -7.91 15.39 -0.51
CA ARG A 207 -6.52 15.83 -0.29
C ARG A 207 -6.37 17.34 -0.44
N LEU A 208 -7.03 17.93 -1.42
CA LEU A 208 -6.99 19.38 -1.66
C LEU A 208 -7.66 20.17 -0.53
N ASN A 209 -8.71 19.62 0.07
CA ASN A 209 -9.48 20.31 1.11
C ASN A 209 -9.12 19.88 2.55
N GLY A 210 -8.25 18.89 2.74
CA GLY A 210 -7.84 18.43 4.08
C GLY A 210 -8.94 17.77 4.92
N ILE A 211 -9.98 17.21 4.29
CA ILE A 211 -11.19 16.67 4.94
C ILE A 211 -11.23 15.13 4.96
N GLY A 212 -12.20 14.55 5.66
CA GLY A 212 -12.42 13.10 5.72
C GLY A 212 -13.08 12.53 4.45
N TYR A 213 -13.08 11.18 4.31
CA TYR A 213 -13.67 10.53 3.11
C TYR A 213 -15.17 10.75 2.98
N SER A 214 -15.94 10.62 4.05
CA SER A 214 -17.40 10.80 4.03
C SER A 214 -17.80 12.24 3.70
N GLU A 215 -17.08 13.19 4.30
CA GLU A 215 -17.27 14.62 4.04
C GLU A 215 -16.88 14.99 2.61
N ALA A 216 -15.74 14.49 2.13
CA ALA A 216 -15.30 14.69 0.76
C ALA A 216 -16.31 14.15 -0.26
N LYS A 217 -16.85 12.96 -0.03
CA LYS A 217 -17.89 12.37 -0.88
C LYS A 217 -19.14 13.26 -0.92
N PHE A 218 -19.59 13.73 0.25
CA PHE A 218 -20.78 14.57 0.36
C PHE A 218 -20.59 15.91 -0.37
N CYS A 219 -19.53 16.63 -0.07
CA CYS A 219 -19.22 17.90 -0.71
C CYS A 219 -18.97 17.76 -2.22
N PHE A 220 -18.23 16.71 -2.64
CA PHE A 220 -18.00 16.42 -4.04
C PHE A 220 -19.29 16.16 -4.80
N LYS A 221 -20.23 15.42 -4.19
CA LYS A 221 -21.55 15.17 -4.80
C LYS A 221 -22.33 16.47 -5.01
N LEU A 222 -22.40 17.34 -4.00
CA LEU A 222 -23.10 18.61 -4.10
C LEU A 222 -22.49 19.50 -5.20
N GLN A 223 -21.18 19.65 -5.21
CA GLN A 223 -20.51 20.45 -6.24
C GLN A 223 -20.67 19.86 -7.65
N LEU A 224 -20.69 18.53 -7.77
CA LEU A 224 -20.92 17.86 -9.04
C LEU A 224 -22.33 18.15 -9.58
N GLU A 225 -23.32 18.16 -8.72
CA GLU A 225 -24.72 18.51 -9.08
C GLU A 225 -24.81 19.95 -9.57
N ASP A 226 -24.18 20.90 -8.87
CA ASP A 226 -24.11 22.31 -9.27
C ASP A 226 -23.40 22.46 -10.63
N TRP A 227 -22.26 21.82 -10.82
CA TRP A 227 -21.53 21.84 -12.08
C TRP A 227 -22.33 21.26 -13.26
N ILE A 228 -23.12 20.20 -13.02
CA ILE A 228 -23.98 19.62 -14.06
C ILE A 228 -25.08 20.61 -14.43
N ILE A 229 -25.65 21.32 -13.47
CA ILE A 229 -26.65 22.35 -13.71
C ILE A 229 -26.05 23.50 -14.51
N ASP A 230 -24.92 24.04 -14.09
CA ASP A 230 -24.21 25.12 -14.77
C ASP A 230 -23.82 24.74 -16.19
N LEU A 231 -23.31 23.50 -16.37
CA LEU A 231 -22.96 22.95 -17.67
C LEU A 231 -24.19 22.88 -18.59
N ASN A 232 -25.32 22.40 -18.08
CA ASN A 232 -26.57 22.33 -18.86
C ASN A 232 -27.08 23.72 -19.25
N ILE A 233 -26.96 24.70 -18.36
CA ILE A 233 -27.28 26.09 -18.63
C ILE A 233 -26.35 26.63 -19.72
N ALA A 234 -25.04 26.44 -19.56
CA ALA A 234 -24.04 26.89 -20.54
C ALA A 234 -24.26 26.26 -21.93
N ILE A 235 -24.60 24.97 -22.00
CA ILE A 235 -24.92 24.29 -23.26
C ILE A 235 -26.16 24.90 -23.92
N LYS A 236 -27.19 25.25 -23.13
CA LYS A 236 -28.41 25.84 -23.64
C LYS A 236 -28.25 27.29 -24.07
N THR A 237 -27.46 28.07 -23.35
CA THR A 237 -27.29 29.52 -23.58
C THR A 237 -26.20 29.84 -24.60
N CYS A 238 -25.09 29.07 -24.59
CA CYS A 238 -23.90 29.35 -25.42
C CYS A 238 -23.70 28.33 -26.57
N GLY A 239 -24.65 27.48 -26.84
CA GLY A 239 -24.71 26.39 -27.83
C GLY A 239 -23.49 26.16 -28.73
N PRO A 240 -23.33 26.90 -29.86
CA PRO A 240 -22.22 26.67 -30.80
C PRO A 240 -20.84 27.05 -30.24
N GLU A 241 -20.76 28.11 -29.44
CA GLU A 241 -19.50 28.60 -28.87
C GLU A 241 -18.96 27.66 -27.80
N TYR A 242 -19.83 27.08 -26.99
CA TYR A 242 -19.45 26.07 -26.01
C TYR A 242 -18.84 24.81 -26.67
N LYS A 243 -19.47 24.33 -27.76
CA LYS A 243 -18.92 23.21 -28.55
C LYS A 243 -17.53 23.50 -29.09
N LYS A 244 -17.30 24.75 -29.56
CA LYS A 244 -16.01 25.19 -30.05
C LYS A 244 -14.95 25.28 -28.97
N ALA A 245 -15.31 25.78 -27.77
CA ALA A 245 -14.44 25.85 -26.61
C ALA A 245 -14.06 24.45 -26.10
N MET A 246 -15.04 23.52 -26.00
CA MET A 246 -14.79 22.12 -25.62
C MET A 246 -13.91 21.37 -26.61
N GLN A 247 -14.02 21.64 -27.89
CA GLN A 247 -13.18 21.07 -28.92
C GLN A 247 -11.73 21.57 -28.83
N THR A 248 -11.55 22.83 -28.44
CA THR A 248 -10.22 23.42 -28.17
C THR A 248 -9.57 22.79 -26.92
N VAL A 249 -10.33 22.54 -25.86
CA VAL A 249 -9.85 21.85 -24.64
C VAL A 249 -9.48 20.41 -24.97
N ARG A 250 -10.33 19.69 -25.72
CA ARG A 250 -10.07 18.30 -26.12
C ARG A 250 -8.78 18.15 -26.95
N ASN A 251 -8.46 19.12 -27.77
CA ASN A 251 -7.24 19.11 -28.59
C ASN A 251 -5.96 19.50 -27.80
N ARG A 252 -6.09 19.93 -26.53
CA ARG A 252 -4.97 20.28 -25.63
C ARG A 252 -4.65 19.20 -24.59
N ILE A 253 -5.48 18.16 -24.51
CA ILE A 253 -5.21 17.00 -23.66
C ILE A 253 -4.39 16.02 -24.50
N PRO A 254 -3.12 15.72 -24.10
CA PRO A 254 -2.25 14.78 -24.83
C PRO A 254 -2.77 13.37 -24.83
#